data_ff222bca021338c67c3c828cb8127dc7
#
_entry.id   ff222bca021338c67c3c828cb8127dc7
#
_cell.length_a   1.000
_cell.length_b   1.000
_cell.length_c   1.000
_cell.angle_alpha   90.00
_cell.angle_beta   90.00
_cell.angle_gamma   90.00
#
_symmetry.space_group_name_H-M   'P 1'
#
loop_
_entity.id
_entity.type
_entity.pdbx_description
1 polymer ?
#
loop_
_entity_poly.entity_id
_entity_poly.type
_entity_poly.pdbx_seq_one_letter_code
_entity_poly.pdbx_strand_id
1 'polypeptide(L)'
;IYKTSKISESCINPHKNWHDVEEQYFNSPKQIIYIDNFLSDEAVKELRAFCLVSKVWNREYENKYLGAFSDRGFISPIHLQIAINLKQKLPKLFGQHKLGKFWAFKYDSTLGKGINIHADFAIHNLNFWITPDEYNNEKNAGGLKVYDAPAPEDWTFHKYNNINADEISKFLNDNNAHCTNIPYKFNRAVLFNSAYFHETDKINFTEGYESRRINITYLFGNRLVKKKN
;
A
#
# COMPACT_ATOMS: atom_id res chain seq x y z
N ILE A 1 -16.62 16.14 11.99
CA ILE A 1 -15.42 15.55 11.33
C ILE A 1 -14.67 14.76 12.38
N TYR A 2 -14.52 13.46 12.18
CA TYR A 2 -13.70 12.64 13.06
C TYR A 2 -12.22 13.05 12.92
N LYS A 3 -11.57 13.33 14.04
CA LYS A 3 -10.12 13.60 14.09
C LYS A 3 -9.48 12.50 14.91
N THR A 4 -8.41 11.91 14.40
CA THR A 4 -7.65 10.92 15.18
C THR A 4 -6.96 11.60 16.36
N SER A 5 -6.82 10.87 17.46
CA SER A 5 -5.96 11.26 18.57
C SER A 5 -4.49 11.18 18.15
N LYS A 6 -3.64 11.93 18.82
CA LYS A 6 -2.21 11.75 18.72
C LYS A 6 -1.84 10.51 19.54
N ILE A 7 -1.11 9.58 18.89
CA ILE A 7 -0.58 8.41 19.61
C ILE A 7 0.59 8.84 20.49
N SER A 8 0.54 8.43 21.76
CA SER A 8 1.49 8.90 22.79
C SER A 8 2.92 8.41 22.55
N GLU A 9 3.07 7.19 22.06
CA GLU A 9 4.39 6.59 21.80
C GLU A 9 4.69 6.58 20.29
N SER A 10 4.67 5.43 19.68
CA SER A 10 4.94 5.22 18.26
C SER A 10 3.73 4.65 17.55
N CYS A 11 3.40 5.19 16.37
CA CYS A 11 2.39 4.61 15.52
C CYS A 11 2.84 3.29 14.86
N ILE A 12 4.13 3.10 14.63
CA ILE A 12 4.66 1.80 14.17
C ILE A 12 5.07 0.99 15.40
N ASN A 13 4.98 -0.33 15.28
CA ASN A 13 5.15 -1.26 16.41
C ASN A 13 6.45 -0.97 17.19
N PRO A 14 6.39 -0.56 18.48
CA PRO A 14 7.56 -0.19 19.26
C PRO A 14 8.43 -1.41 19.63
N HIS A 15 7.87 -2.62 19.59
CA HIS A 15 8.58 -3.85 19.98
C HIS A 15 9.30 -4.53 18.81
N LYS A 16 9.20 -3.97 17.60
CA LYS A 16 9.85 -4.52 16.41
C LYS A 16 11.27 -3.98 16.28
N ASN A 17 12.22 -4.85 15.92
CA ASN A 17 13.54 -4.42 15.51
C ASN A 17 13.49 -3.84 14.09
N TRP A 18 13.37 -2.53 13.99
CA TRP A 18 13.25 -1.84 12.71
C TRP A 18 14.55 -1.81 11.91
N HIS A 19 15.69 -1.93 12.59
CA HIS A 19 16.97 -2.07 11.91
C HIS A 19 17.02 -3.37 11.09
N ASP A 20 16.57 -4.48 11.66
CA ASP A 20 16.53 -5.75 10.94
C ASP A 20 15.56 -5.72 9.74
N VAL A 21 14.44 -5.00 9.87
CA VAL A 21 13.51 -4.78 8.75
C VAL A 21 14.18 -4.01 7.62
N GLU A 22 14.96 -2.98 7.94
CA GLU A 22 15.69 -2.19 6.96
C GLU A 22 16.77 -3.02 6.24
N GLU A 23 17.56 -3.78 7.00
CA GLU A 23 18.55 -4.71 6.45
C GLU A 23 17.90 -5.82 5.61
N GLN A 24 16.78 -6.38 6.04
CA GLN A 24 16.02 -7.36 5.27
C GLN A 24 15.61 -6.82 3.89
N TYR A 25 15.18 -5.56 3.81
CA TYR A 25 14.81 -4.94 2.55
C TYR A 25 16.02 -4.82 1.60
N PHE A 26 17.14 -4.30 2.10
CA PHE A 26 18.34 -4.11 1.28
C PHE A 26 19.01 -5.44 0.88
N ASN A 27 18.93 -6.45 1.74
CA ASN A 27 19.46 -7.78 1.46
C ASN A 27 18.50 -8.66 0.64
N SER A 28 17.24 -8.23 0.46
CA SER A 28 16.29 -8.93 -0.40
C SER A 28 16.67 -8.71 -1.87
N PRO A 29 16.97 -9.77 -2.64
CA PRO A 29 17.33 -9.64 -4.06
C PRO A 29 16.23 -8.95 -4.90
N LYS A 30 14.99 -9.08 -4.44
CA LYS A 30 13.83 -8.51 -5.13
C LYS A 30 13.37 -7.19 -4.54
N GLN A 31 13.92 -6.72 -3.42
CA GLN A 31 13.43 -5.54 -2.71
C GLN A 31 11.90 -5.57 -2.48
N ILE A 32 11.39 -6.73 -2.14
CA ILE A 32 9.98 -6.97 -1.77
C ILE A 32 10.01 -7.67 -0.43
N ILE A 33 9.46 -7.04 0.60
CA ILE A 33 9.31 -7.64 1.93
C ILE A 33 7.91 -7.38 2.49
N TYR A 34 7.49 -8.19 3.45
CA TYR A 34 6.31 -7.88 4.26
C TYR A 34 6.67 -7.78 5.74
N ILE A 35 5.90 -7.01 6.46
CA ILE A 35 6.12 -6.66 7.86
C ILE A 35 4.83 -6.93 8.62
N ASP A 36 4.76 -8.04 9.35
CA ASP A 36 3.61 -8.36 10.22
C ASP A 36 3.64 -7.50 11.48
N ASN A 37 2.47 -7.23 12.05
CA ASN A 37 2.31 -6.34 13.21
C ASN A 37 3.03 -5.01 12.97
N PHE A 38 2.69 -4.35 11.89
CA PHE A 38 3.35 -3.15 11.40
C PHE A 38 3.09 -1.94 12.30
N LEU A 39 1.84 -1.65 12.57
CA LEU A 39 1.42 -0.57 13.46
C LEU A 39 1.35 -1.04 14.90
N SER A 40 1.45 -0.11 15.85
CA SER A 40 1.05 -0.39 17.23
C SER A 40 -0.46 -0.67 17.32
N ASP A 41 -0.88 -1.40 18.36
CA ASP A 41 -2.30 -1.77 18.54
C ASP A 41 -3.19 -0.53 18.66
N GLU A 42 -2.71 0.52 19.33
CA GLU A 42 -3.40 1.79 19.44
C GLU A 42 -3.53 2.47 18.06
N ALA A 43 -2.45 2.51 17.29
CA ALA A 43 -2.44 3.17 16.00
C ALA A 43 -3.34 2.47 14.97
N VAL A 44 -3.31 1.14 14.88
CA VAL A 44 -4.16 0.42 13.92
C VAL A 44 -5.64 0.55 14.28
N LYS A 45 -5.98 0.54 15.56
CA LYS A 45 -7.35 0.73 16.06
C LYS A 45 -7.87 2.13 15.73
N GLU A 46 -7.08 3.16 16.02
CA GLU A 46 -7.44 4.55 15.76
C GLU A 46 -7.56 4.84 14.26
N LEU A 47 -6.64 4.33 13.45
CA LEU A 47 -6.66 4.50 12.01
C LEU A 47 -7.87 3.78 11.37
N ARG A 48 -8.21 2.59 11.88
CA ARG A 48 -9.41 1.87 11.45
C ARG A 48 -10.67 2.64 11.83
N ALA A 49 -10.78 3.16 13.05
CA ALA A 49 -11.90 3.98 13.47
C ALA A 49 -12.06 5.22 12.58
N PHE A 50 -10.95 5.91 12.25
CA PHE A 50 -10.96 7.01 11.29
C PHE A 50 -11.51 6.57 9.93
N CYS A 51 -11.07 5.45 9.38
CA CYS A 51 -11.53 4.94 8.10
C CYS A 51 -13.00 4.49 8.09
N LEU A 52 -13.54 4.07 9.23
CA LEU A 52 -14.94 3.67 9.34
C LEU A 52 -15.90 4.85 9.52
N VAL A 53 -15.49 5.87 10.29
CA VAL A 53 -16.40 6.97 10.70
C VAL A 53 -16.29 8.20 9.81
N SER A 54 -15.12 8.42 9.16
CA SER A 54 -14.89 9.65 8.41
C SER A 54 -15.57 9.65 7.04
N LYS A 55 -16.05 10.82 6.62
CA LYS A 55 -16.63 11.06 5.28
C LYS A 55 -15.54 11.36 4.24
N VAL A 56 -14.47 10.57 4.23
CA VAL A 56 -13.30 10.80 3.34
C VAL A 56 -13.37 9.99 2.05
N TRP A 57 -14.30 9.06 1.94
CA TRP A 57 -14.50 8.18 0.80
C TRP A 57 -15.30 8.88 -0.28
N ASN A 58 -14.66 9.76 -1.02
CA ASN A 58 -15.33 10.68 -1.94
C ASN A 58 -15.11 10.36 -3.42
N ARG A 59 -14.42 9.25 -3.72
CA ARG A 59 -14.21 8.80 -5.09
C ARG A 59 -14.67 7.35 -5.25
N GLU A 60 -15.65 7.16 -6.11
CA GLU A 60 -16.10 5.84 -6.54
C GLU A 60 -15.37 5.41 -7.81
N TYR A 61 -15.10 4.12 -7.93
CA TYR A 61 -14.50 3.49 -9.10
C TYR A 61 -15.42 2.42 -9.67
N GLU A 62 -15.35 2.22 -10.99
CA GLU A 62 -16.19 1.26 -11.73
C GLU A 62 -16.13 -0.16 -11.17
N ASN A 63 -14.97 -0.56 -10.65
CA ASN A 63 -14.77 -1.84 -9.97
C ASN A 63 -15.33 -1.84 -8.54
N LYS A 64 -16.32 -0.99 -8.21
CA LYS A 64 -17.05 -0.90 -6.93
C LYS A 64 -16.15 -0.81 -5.69
N TYR A 65 -15.09 -0.06 -5.73
CA TYR A 65 -14.32 0.33 -4.54
C TYR A 65 -14.30 1.85 -4.40
N LEU A 66 -14.11 2.30 -3.17
CA LEU A 66 -14.06 3.71 -2.83
C LEU A 66 -12.60 4.13 -2.57
N GLY A 67 -12.24 5.31 -3.05
CA GLY A 67 -10.95 5.92 -2.80
C GLY A 67 -11.04 7.12 -1.86
N ALA A 68 -10.03 7.27 -1.03
CA ALA A 68 -9.80 8.43 -0.17
C ALA A 68 -8.35 8.89 -0.32
N PHE A 69 -8.13 10.16 -0.65
CA PHE A 69 -6.82 10.70 -1.04
C PHE A 69 -6.35 11.80 -0.11
N SER A 70 -5.05 11.87 0.16
CA SER A 70 -4.43 12.87 1.05
C SER A 70 -4.67 14.31 0.63
N ASP A 71 -4.74 14.58 -0.66
CA ASP A 71 -5.05 15.90 -1.23
C ASP A 71 -6.56 16.22 -1.25
N ARG A 72 -7.42 15.29 -0.81
CA ARG A 72 -8.88 15.41 -0.77
C ARG A 72 -9.48 15.06 0.59
N GLY A 73 -8.74 15.34 1.67
CA GLY A 73 -9.23 15.19 3.03
C GLY A 73 -8.91 13.86 3.73
N PHE A 74 -8.27 12.88 3.05
CA PHE A 74 -7.74 11.69 3.72
C PHE A 74 -6.44 12.05 4.43
N ILE A 75 -6.56 12.89 5.46
CA ILE A 75 -5.44 13.34 6.27
C ILE A 75 -5.90 13.53 7.72
N SER A 76 -5.07 13.09 8.65
CA SER A 76 -5.24 13.29 10.08
C SER A 76 -3.89 13.19 10.78
N PRO A 77 -3.74 13.58 12.05
CA PRO A 77 -2.48 13.52 12.79
C PRO A 77 -1.79 12.15 12.73
N ILE A 78 -2.54 11.06 12.79
CA ILE A 78 -1.96 9.71 12.76
C ILE A 78 -1.21 9.39 11.47
N HIS A 79 -1.71 9.84 10.29
CA HIS A 79 -1.04 9.60 9.02
C HIS A 79 0.35 10.24 8.98
N LEU A 80 0.45 11.47 9.49
CA LEU A 80 1.72 12.20 9.54
C LEU A 80 2.66 11.59 10.58
N GLN A 81 2.12 11.16 11.72
CA GLN A 81 2.90 10.51 12.76
C GLN A 81 3.47 9.17 12.30
N ILE A 82 2.71 8.35 11.57
CA ILE A 82 3.21 7.12 10.93
C ILE A 82 4.40 7.45 10.01
N ALA A 83 4.27 8.45 9.15
CA ALA A 83 5.34 8.85 8.23
C ALA A 83 6.59 9.35 8.97
N ILE A 84 6.42 10.11 10.03
CA ILE A 84 7.53 10.59 10.89
C ILE A 84 8.22 9.39 11.55
N ASN A 85 7.47 8.47 12.14
CA ASN A 85 8.02 7.29 12.78
C ASN A 85 8.78 6.38 11.80
N LEU A 86 8.26 6.20 10.58
CA LEU A 86 8.95 5.48 9.52
C LEU A 86 10.31 6.12 9.19
N LYS A 87 10.36 7.44 9.03
CA LYS A 87 11.62 8.16 8.76
C LYS A 87 12.63 8.04 9.90
N GLN A 88 12.14 8.02 11.11
CA GLN A 88 12.99 7.90 12.31
C GLN A 88 13.55 6.48 12.51
N LYS A 89 12.73 5.48 12.24
CA LYS A 89 13.05 4.06 12.51
C LYS A 89 13.69 3.34 11.33
N LEU A 90 13.47 3.83 10.12
CA LEU A 90 14.00 3.30 8.86
C LEU A 90 14.69 4.41 8.06
N PRO A 91 15.77 5.01 8.62
CA PRO A 91 16.37 6.21 8.05
C PRO A 91 17.06 6.00 6.70
N LYS A 92 17.60 4.80 6.43
CA LYS A 92 18.20 4.48 5.12
C LYS A 92 17.13 4.39 4.02
N LEU A 93 15.93 3.90 4.37
CA LEU A 93 14.80 3.77 3.45
C LEU A 93 14.06 5.08 3.24
N PHE A 94 13.68 5.73 4.31
CA PHE A 94 12.75 6.86 4.25
C PHE A 94 13.35 8.21 4.63
N GLY A 95 14.52 8.23 5.26
CA GLY A 95 15.12 9.45 5.81
C GLY A 95 15.29 10.57 4.78
N GLN A 96 15.78 10.24 3.59
CA GLN A 96 16.02 11.18 2.49
C GLN A 96 14.78 11.41 1.59
N HIS A 97 13.71 10.60 1.76
CA HIS A 97 12.54 10.64 0.91
C HIS A 97 11.38 11.36 1.57
N LYS A 98 10.79 12.31 0.88
CA LYS A 98 9.54 12.95 1.32
C LYS A 98 8.38 11.99 1.10
N LEU A 99 7.40 11.99 2.03
CA LEU A 99 6.10 11.42 1.77
C LEU A 99 5.44 12.26 0.66
N GLY A 100 5.29 11.68 -0.52
CA GLY A 100 4.75 12.34 -1.70
C GLY A 100 3.24 12.34 -1.72
N LYS A 101 2.67 11.14 -1.63
CA LYS A 101 1.20 10.92 -1.60
C LYS A 101 0.88 9.74 -0.71
N PHE A 102 -0.34 9.75 -0.18
CA PHE A 102 -0.93 8.57 0.44
C PHE A 102 -2.44 8.57 0.21
N TRP A 103 -3.01 7.37 0.18
CA TRP A 103 -4.43 7.15 -0.04
C TRP A 103 -4.89 5.85 0.61
N ALA A 104 -6.18 5.66 0.65
CA ALA A 104 -6.78 4.39 1.00
C ALA A 104 -7.82 3.98 -0.04
N PHE A 105 -7.98 2.66 -0.18
CA PHE A 105 -9.06 2.05 -0.93
C PHE A 105 -9.87 1.15 -0.01
N LYS A 106 -11.20 1.27 -0.10
CA LYS A 106 -12.17 0.44 0.59
C LYS A 106 -12.95 -0.35 -0.45
N TYR A 107 -12.80 -1.67 -0.41
CA TYR A 107 -13.35 -2.57 -1.41
C TYR A 107 -14.68 -3.15 -0.95
N ASP A 108 -15.60 -3.31 -1.88
CA ASP A 108 -16.79 -4.12 -1.66
C ASP A 108 -16.39 -5.60 -1.53
N SER A 109 -17.11 -6.35 -0.69
CA SER A 109 -16.78 -7.73 -0.32
C SER A 109 -16.92 -8.74 -1.46
N THR A 110 -17.74 -8.43 -2.48
CA THR A 110 -18.18 -9.40 -3.49
C THR A 110 -17.47 -9.27 -4.83
N LEU A 111 -16.45 -8.44 -4.94
CA LEU A 111 -15.96 -7.96 -6.23
C LEU A 111 -15.01 -8.86 -6.99
N GLY A 112 -14.42 -9.83 -6.37
CA GLY A 112 -13.48 -10.73 -7.01
C GLY A 112 -12.21 -10.09 -7.61
N LYS A 113 -12.24 -8.81 -7.99
CA LYS A 113 -11.10 -8.06 -8.54
C LYS A 113 -10.93 -6.73 -7.79
N GLY A 114 -9.69 -6.38 -7.51
CA GLY A 114 -9.33 -5.06 -7.00
C GLY A 114 -8.72 -4.19 -8.09
N ILE A 115 -7.64 -3.46 -7.77
CA ILE A 115 -6.91 -2.64 -8.71
C ILE A 115 -6.15 -3.52 -9.69
N ASN A 116 -6.26 -3.19 -10.97
CA ASN A 116 -5.54 -3.84 -12.04
C ASN A 116 -4.03 -3.59 -11.92
N ILE A 117 -3.27 -4.39 -12.66
CA ILE A 117 -1.81 -4.31 -12.70
C ILE A 117 -1.33 -2.93 -13.13
N HIS A 118 -0.43 -2.35 -12.35
CA HIS A 118 0.15 -1.02 -12.57
C HIS A 118 1.46 -0.87 -11.80
N ALA A 119 2.17 0.22 -12.04
CA ALA A 119 3.30 0.68 -11.21
C ALA A 119 3.05 2.12 -10.75
N ASP A 120 3.75 2.54 -9.71
CA ASP A 120 3.64 3.89 -9.15
C ASP A 120 4.88 4.73 -9.44
N PHE A 121 4.75 6.06 -9.26
CA PHE A 121 5.79 7.03 -9.61
C PHE A 121 6.82 7.31 -8.51
N ALA A 122 6.69 6.68 -7.35
CA ALA A 122 7.57 6.90 -6.21
C ALA A 122 8.85 6.03 -6.25
N ILE A 123 9.69 6.15 -5.22
CA ILE A 123 10.84 5.27 -5.01
C ILE A 123 10.42 4.07 -4.18
N HIS A 124 9.76 4.30 -3.03
CA HIS A 124 9.28 3.25 -2.15
C HIS A 124 7.76 3.28 -2.08
N ASN A 125 7.17 2.11 -2.18
CA ASN A 125 5.75 1.85 -1.99
C ASN A 125 5.56 1.05 -0.72
N LEU A 126 4.74 1.56 0.19
CA LEU A 126 4.35 0.89 1.42
C LEU A 126 2.83 0.73 1.42
N ASN A 127 2.37 -0.50 1.26
CA ASN A 127 0.96 -0.88 1.36
C ASN A 127 0.70 -1.59 2.67
N PHE A 128 -0.41 -1.29 3.37
CA PHE A 128 -0.78 -2.03 4.57
C PHE A 128 -2.30 -2.15 4.74
N TRP A 129 -2.72 -3.15 5.50
CA TRP A 129 -4.12 -3.51 5.66
C TRP A 129 -4.57 -3.40 7.12
N ILE A 130 -5.81 -2.92 7.30
CA ILE A 130 -6.35 -2.62 8.64
C ILE A 130 -7.72 -3.25 8.91
N THR A 131 -8.23 -4.10 8.02
CA THR A 131 -9.46 -4.86 8.27
C THR A 131 -9.10 -6.18 8.97
N PRO A 132 -9.77 -6.58 10.07
CA PRO A 132 -9.47 -7.81 10.79
C PRO A 132 -9.53 -9.07 9.93
N ASP A 133 -8.68 -10.06 10.25
CA ASP A 133 -8.51 -11.30 9.47
C ASP A 133 -9.77 -12.16 9.43
N GLU A 134 -10.62 -12.10 10.46
CA GLU A 134 -11.89 -12.84 10.52
C GLU A 134 -12.87 -12.49 9.40
N TYR A 135 -12.70 -11.34 8.76
CA TYR A 135 -13.53 -10.93 7.63
C TYR A 135 -13.02 -11.44 6.29
N ASN A 136 -11.78 -11.96 6.20
CA ASN A 136 -11.25 -12.55 4.97
C ASN A 136 -11.66 -14.01 4.85
N ASN A 137 -12.50 -14.32 3.89
CA ASN A 137 -13.01 -15.69 3.66
C ASN A 137 -11.98 -16.61 2.99
N GLU A 138 -10.88 -16.05 2.46
CA GLU A 138 -9.83 -16.81 1.75
C GLU A 138 -8.44 -16.49 2.32
N LYS A 139 -7.96 -17.29 3.26
CA LYS A 139 -6.71 -17.05 4.02
C LYS A 139 -5.46 -16.79 3.19
N ASN A 140 -5.37 -17.32 1.98
CA ASN A 140 -4.21 -17.20 1.09
C ASN A 140 -4.40 -16.17 -0.03
N ALA A 141 -5.49 -15.41 0.00
CA ALA A 141 -5.83 -14.39 -0.98
C ALA A 141 -6.15 -13.04 -0.34
N GLY A 142 -6.60 -12.08 -1.13
CA GLY A 142 -7.00 -10.76 -0.65
C GLY A 142 -5.86 -9.78 -0.42
N GLY A 143 -4.64 -10.18 -0.69
CA GLY A 143 -3.44 -9.37 -0.48
C GLY A 143 -2.98 -8.60 -1.70
N LEU A 144 -1.70 -8.74 -2.05
CA LEU A 144 -1.04 -8.03 -3.14
C LEU A 144 -0.15 -8.99 -3.94
N LYS A 145 -0.17 -8.86 -5.26
CA LYS A 145 0.80 -9.47 -6.16
C LYS A 145 1.79 -8.40 -6.60
N VAL A 146 3.07 -8.68 -6.45
CA VAL A 146 4.16 -7.79 -6.86
C VAL A 146 5.10 -8.55 -7.80
N TYR A 147 5.36 -7.95 -8.96
CA TYR A 147 6.24 -8.53 -9.99
C TYR A 147 7.62 -7.88 -9.89
N ASP A 148 8.68 -8.68 -9.89
CA ASP A 148 10.06 -8.22 -9.76
C ASP A 148 10.63 -7.56 -11.04
N ALA A 149 9.76 -6.89 -11.78
CA ALA A 149 10.07 -6.15 -12.99
C ALA A 149 9.64 -4.68 -12.86
N PRO A 150 10.58 -3.73 -12.95
CA PRO A 150 10.24 -2.32 -12.91
C PRO A 150 9.62 -1.87 -14.23
N ALA A 151 8.70 -0.91 -14.15
CA ALA A 151 8.21 -0.23 -15.33
C ALA A 151 9.37 0.44 -16.08
N PRO A 152 9.49 0.27 -17.42
CA PRO A 152 10.56 0.86 -18.21
C PRO A 152 10.68 2.39 -18.01
N GLU A 153 11.90 2.89 -18.01
CA GLU A 153 12.16 4.33 -17.79
C GLU A 153 11.58 5.24 -18.89
N ASP A 154 11.39 4.69 -20.09
CA ASP A 154 10.80 5.39 -21.23
C ASP A 154 9.26 5.33 -21.28
N TRP A 155 8.64 4.57 -20.39
CA TRP A 155 7.18 4.55 -20.28
C TRP A 155 6.67 5.77 -19.52
N THR A 156 5.63 6.42 -20.07
CA THR A 156 4.94 7.50 -19.37
C THR A 156 4.14 6.96 -18.20
N PHE A 157 3.84 7.82 -17.24
CA PHE A 157 2.95 7.49 -16.11
C PHE A 157 1.63 6.86 -16.59
N HIS A 158 1.02 7.44 -17.62
CA HIS A 158 -0.20 6.93 -18.21
C HIS A 158 -0.05 5.49 -18.74
N LYS A 159 1.10 5.16 -19.31
CA LYS A 159 1.36 3.83 -19.87
C LYS A 159 1.51 2.75 -18.81
N TYR A 160 2.19 3.02 -17.69
CA TYR A 160 2.42 2.02 -16.64
C TYR A 160 1.39 2.05 -15.50
N ASN A 161 0.52 3.05 -15.45
CA ASN A 161 -0.43 3.20 -14.33
C ASN A 161 -1.90 3.08 -14.76
N ASN A 162 -2.25 3.26 -16.02
CA ASN A 162 -3.66 3.49 -16.33
C ASN A 162 -4.26 2.68 -17.49
N ILE A 163 -3.51 1.89 -18.31
CA ILE A 163 -4.15 1.66 -19.58
C ILE A 163 -4.23 0.26 -20.08
N ASN A 164 -3.25 -0.53 -19.97
CA ASN A 164 -3.30 -1.75 -20.77
C ASN A 164 -2.77 -2.92 -19.95
N ALA A 165 -3.66 -3.53 -19.18
CA ALA A 165 -3.33 -4.76 -18.47
C ALA A 165 -2.69 -5.79 -19.40
N ASP A 166 -3.12 -5.84 -20.66
CA ASP A 166 -2.59 -6.77 -21.67
C ASP A 166 -1.16 -6.40 -22.10
N GLU A 167 -0.86 -5.10 -22.30
CA GLU A 167 0.48 -4.66 -22.66
C GLU A 167 1.46 -4.86 -21.51
N ILE A 168 1.03 -4.56 -20.27
CA ILE A 168 1.83 -4.82 -19.08
C ILE A 168 2.05 -6.32 -18.90
N SER A 169 1.01 -7.13 -19.04
CA SER A 169 1.10 -8.59 -18.93
C SER A 169 2.06 -9.17 -19.97
N LYS A 170 1.99 -8.68 -21.22
CA LYS A 170 2.94 -9.05 -22.26
C LYS A 170 4.36 -8.69 -21.88
N PHE A 171 4.60 -7.44 -21.42
CA PHE A 171 5.91 -6.99 -20.97
C PHE A 171 6.47 -7.89 -19.86
N LEU A 172 5.65 -8.23 -18.87
CA LEU A 172 6.08 -9.10 -17.76
C LEU A 172 6.46 -10.50 -18.24
N ASN A 173 5.68 -11.06 -19.16
CA ASN A 173 5.96 -12.37 -19.75
C ASN A 173 7.26 -12.35 -20.58
N ASP A 174 7.42 -11.34 -21.45
CA ASP A 174 8.59 -11.17 -22.31
C ASP A 174 9.89 -10.99 -21.49
N ASN A 175 9.78 -10.47 -20.25
CA ASN A 175 10.91 -10.28 -19.34
C ASN A 175 11.03 -11.38 -18.26
N ASN A 176 10.27 -12.45 -18.35
CA ASN A 176 10.26 -13.54 -17.35
C ASN A 176 10.08 -13.06 -15.92
N ALA A 177 9.24 -12.04 -15.71
CA ALA A 177 9.02 -11.47 -14.40
C ALA A 177 8.38 -12.46 -13.42
N HIS A 178 8.92 -12.56 -12.22
CA HIS A 178 8.37 -13.43 -11.20
C HIS A 178 7.35 -12.66 -10.34
N CYS A 179 6.19 -13.27 -10.16
CA CYS A 179 5.16 -12.77 -9.25
C CYS A 179 5.42 -13.25 -7.83
N THR A 180 5.55 -12.33 -6.90
CA THR A 180 5.50 -12.60 -5.46
C THR A 180 4.09 -12.33 -4.98
N ASN A 181 3.35 -13.38 -4.58
CA ASN A 181 2.04 -13.26 -3.99
C ASN A 181 2.18 -13.10 -2.47
N ILE A 182 1.70 -11.98 -1.93
CA ILE A 182 1.70 -11.69 -0.50
C ILE A 182 0.26 -11.79 0.00
N PRO A 183 -0.09 -12.85 0.75
CA PRO A 183 -1.43 -13.01 1.28
C PRO A 183 -1.83 -11.87 2.22
N TYR A 184 -3.11 -11.55 2.21
CA TYR A 184 -3.70 -10.62 3.18
C TYR A 184 -3.43 -11.08 4.61
N LYS A 185 -3.13 -10.13 5.47
CA LYS A 185 -3.14 -10.29 6.93
C LYS A 185 -3.41 -8.94 7.59
N PHE A 186 -4.24 -8.93 8.62
CA PHE A 186 -4.45 -7.74 9.43
C PHE A 186 -3.13 -7.19 9.95
N ASN A 187 -2.97 -5.88 9.88
CA ASN A 187 -1.78 -5.16 10.34
C ASN A 187 -0.46 -5.64 9.70
N ARG A 188 -0.53 -6.17 8.47
CA ARG A 188 0.64 -6.45 7.62
C ARG A 188 0.89 -5.29 6.69
N ALA A 189 2.14 -4.84 6.60
CA ALA A 189 2.61 -3.95 5.55
C ALA A 189 3.45 -4.70 4.52
N VAL A 190 3.39 -4.27 3.27
CA VAL A 190 4.23 -4.71 2.16
C VAL A 190 5.05 -3.52 1.70
N LEU A 191 6.36 -3.67 1.72
CA LEU A 191 7.31 -2.65 1.27
C LEU A 191 8.06 -3.16 0.04
N PHE A 192 8.03 -2.37 -1.04
CA PHE A 192 8.68 -2.73 -2.28
C PHE A 192 9.10 -1.50 -3.09
N ASN A 193 9.95 -1.73 -4.10
CA ASN A 193 10.32 -0.72 -5.07
C ASN A 193 9.09 -0.27 -5.86
N SER A 194 8.73 1.01 -5.76
CA SER A 194 7.49 1.55 -6.32
C SER A 194 7.41 1.43 -7.86
N ALA A 195 8.55 1.23 -8.52
CA ALA A 195 8.60 0.97 -9.96
C ALA A 195 8.07 -0.41 -10.36
N TYR A 196 7.99 -1.35 -9.43
CA TYR A 196 7.53 -2.70 -9.74
C TYR A 196 6.04 -2.72 -10.04
N PHE A 197 5.69 -3.50 -11.06
CA PHE A 197 4.29 -3.76 -11.35
C PHE A 197 3.66 -4.55 -10.22
N HIS A 198 2.45 -4.14 -9.86
CA HIS A 198 1.69 -4.79 -8.80
C HIS A 198 0.19 -4.67 -9.03
N GLU A 199 -0.55 -5.58 -8.45
CA GLU A 199 -2.01 -5.62 -8.52
C GLU A 199 -2.61 -6.13 -7.22
N THR A 200 -3.87 -5.81 -6.97
CA THR A 200 -4.63 -6.41 -5.88
C THR A 200 -4.94 -7.86 -6.23
N ASP A 201 -4.69 -8.78 -5.29
CA ASP A 201 -5.12 -10.17 -5.42
C ASP A 201 -6.64 -10.30 -5.28
N LYS A 202 -7.19 -11.49 -5.59
CA LYS A 202 -8.62 -11.79 -5.48
C LYS A 202 -9.17 -11.41 -4.10
N ILE A 203 -10.24 -10.63 -4.07
CA ILE A 203 -10.89 -10.17 -2.84
C ILE A 203 -12.14 -11.03 -2.58
N ASN A 204 -12.21 -11.60 -1.38
CA ASN A 204 -13.38 -12.32 -0.88
C ASN A 204 -13.51 -12.08 0.62
N PHE A 205 -14.24 -11.04 0.99
CA PHE A 205 -14.46 -10.65 2.37
C PHE A 205 -15.93 -10.83 2.75
N THR A 206 -16.21 -10.97 4.03
CA THR A 206 -17.57 -11.02 4.56
C THR A 206 -18.34 -9.75 4.19
N GLU A 207 -19.62 -9.90 3.84
CA GLU A 207 -20.49 -8.75 3.57
C GLU A 207 -20.66 -7.87 4.80
N GLY A 208 -20.72 -6.55 4.56
CA GLY A 208 -20.97 -5.57 5.61
C GLY A 208 -20.02 -4.37 5.53
N TYR A 209 -20.40 -3.29 6.20
CA TYR A 209 -19.62 -2.06 6.15
C TYR A 209 -18.26 -2.19 6.84
N GLU A 210 -18.25 -2.82 8.02
CA GLU A 210 -17.04 -2.98 8.83
C GLU A 210 -16.08 -4.04 8.30
N SER A 211 -16.60 -5.01 7.57
CA SER A 211 -15.83 -6.11 6.98
C SER A 211 -15.17 -5.76 5.65
N ARG A 212 -15.50 -4.61 5.05
CA ARG A 212 -14.87 -4.18 3.80
C ARG A 212 -13.35 -4.08 3.94
N ARG A 213 -12.65 -4.70 2.99
CA ARG A 213 -11.19 -4.65 2.97
C ARG A 213 -10.70 -3.22 2.79
N ILE A 214 -9.87 -2.74 3.69
CA ILE A 214 -9.23 -1.42 3.61
C ILE A 214 -7.73 -1.59 3.41
N ASN A 215 -7.24 -1.02 2.32
CA ASN A 215 -5.83 -0.90 1.98
C ASN A 215 -5.40 0.55 2.08
N ILE A 216 -4.25 0.80 2.67
CA ILE A 216 -3.64 2.12 2.74
C ILE A 216 -2.28 2.06 2.06
N THR A 217 -1.98 3.04 1.20
CA THR A 217 -0.73 3.14 0.45
C THR A 217 -0.03 4.44 0.80
N TYR A 218 1.26 4.36 1.11
CA TYR A 218 2.16 5.50 1.27
C TYR A 218 3.24 5.45 0.21
N LEU A 219 3.43 6.54 -0.50
CA LEU A 219 4.48 6.70 -1.50
C LEU A 219 5.56 7.67 -1.03
N PHE A 220 6.79 7.18 -0.95
CA PHE A 220 7.96 7.97 -0.56
C PHE A 220 8.90 8.21 -1.73
N GLY A 221 9.38 9.44 -1.85
CA GLY A 221 10.28 9.89 -2.92
C GLY A 221 9.57 10.03 -4.27
N ASN A 222 10.30 10.48 -5.28
CA ASN A 222 9.82 10.60 -6.65
C ASN A 222 10.82 9.93 -7.59
N ARG A 223 10.35 9.11 -8.50
CA ARG A 223 11.16 8.66 -9.64
C ARG A 223 11.44 9.86 -10.54
N LEU A 224 12.70 10.10 -10.81
CA LEU A 224 13.09 11.06 -11.85
C LEU A 224 12.78 10.42 -13.20
N VAL A 225 11.70 10.87 -13.85
CA VAL A 225 11.48 10.56 -15.26
C VAL A 225 12.52 11.37 -16.03
N LYS A 226 13.46 10.69 -16.72
CA LYS A 226 14.36 11.38 -17.65
C LYS A 226 13.49 12.10 -18.69
N LYS A 227 13.51 13.43 -18.68
CA LYS A 227 12.94 14.18 -19.80
C LYS A 227 13.71 13.75 -21.05
N LYS A 228 13.03 13.18 -22.04
CA LYS A 228 13.60 13.06 -23.37
C LYS A 228 13.89 14.48 -23.85
N ASN A 229 15.17 14.80 -24.02
CA ASN A 229 15.60 15.99 -24.77
C ASN A 229 15.18 15.87 -26.23
#